data_f639be674a00ed1b95e3cecc90109dfd
#
_entry.id   f639be674a00ed1b95e3cecc90109dfd
#
_cell.length_a   1.000
_cell.length_b   1.000
_cell.length_c   1.000
_cell.angle_alpha   90.00
_cell.angle_beta   90.00
_cell.angle_gamma   90.00
#
_symmetry.space_group_name_H-M   'P 1'
#
loop_
_entity.id
_entity.type
_entity.pdbx_description
1 polymer ?
#
loop_
_entity_poly.entity_id
_entity_poly.type
_entity_poly.pdbx_seq_one_letter_code
_entity_poly.pdbx_strand_id
1 'polypeptide(L)'
;MSSVPMTRAAYQRKREKVELMEGDQMSAITEKIAEARAEGDLKENAEYHAQREAQGLLQAKINQIKGELSRAQIIDMANVPRDEVAFGATVKVLDLDLDDEEEMTLVGAGDEDYDLGRYLITSPIGQGLLGSKIDDVVEIDVPAGTMRFKVLEIRYE
;
A
#
# COMPACT_ATOMS: atom_id res chain seq x y z
N MET A 1 14.90 0.49 9.92
CA MET A 1 13.63 0.24 9.28
C MET A 1 13.51 1.08 8.01
N SER A 2 12.94 0.52 6.97
CA SER A 2 12.84 1.20 5.70
C SER A 2 11.78 2.30 5.72
N SER A 3 12.02 3.40 5.02
CA SER A 3 11.06 4.48 4.85
C SER A 3 9.90 4.04 3.96
N VAL A 4 8.76 4.70 4.12
CA VAL A 4 7.55 4.43 3.34
C VAL A 4 7.28 5.66 2.47
N PRO A 5 7.57 5.61 1.15
CA PRO A 5 7.30 6.75 0.27
C PRO A 5 5.79 6.96 0.09
N MET A 6 5.37 8.21 0.18
CA MET A 6 3.97 8.57 -0.06
C MET A 6 3.85 10.06 -0.36
N THR A 7 2.76 10.43 -1.01
CA THR A 7 2.45 11.84 -1.23
C THR A 7 1.89 12.45 0.05
N ARG A 8 1.88 13.79 0.14
CA ARG A 8 1.25 14.48 1.27
C ARG A 8 -0.24 14.17 1.36
N ALA A 9 -0.93 14.08 0.22
CA ALA A 9 -2.34 13.71 0.19
C ALA A 9 -2.58 12.30 0.77
N ALA A 10 -1.73 11.35 0.41
CA ALA A 10 -1.82 9.98 0.95
C ALA A 10 -1.56 9.96 2.46
N TYR A 11 -0.58 10.73 2.92
CA TYR A 11 -0.29 10.88 4.36
C TYR A 11 -1.51 11.39 5.12
N GLN A 12 -2.16 12.43 4.61
CA GLN A 12 -3.35 13.00 5.24
C GLN A 12 -4.51 12.02 5.26
N ARG A 13 -4.74 11.29 4.15
CA ARG A 13 -5.79 10.27 4.11
C ARG A 13 -5.58 9.18 5.16
N LYS A 14 -4.34 8.72 5.32
CA LYS A 14 -3.98 7.69 6.31
C LYS A 14 -4.17 8.21 7.73
N ARG A 15 -3.80 9.44 7.96
CA ARG A 15 -3.96 10.09 9.26
C ARG A 15 -5.44 10.21 9.65
N GLU A 16 -6.27 10.67 8.72
CA GLU A 16 -7.71 10.77 8.93
C GLU A 16 -8.34 9.40 9.17
N LYS A 17 -7.89 8.40 8.44
CA LYS A 17 -8.36 7.02 8.62
C LYS A 17 -8.05 6.50 10.01
N VAL A 18 -6.84 6.74 10.51
CA VAL A 18 -6.45 6.35 11.87
C VAL A 18 -7.30 7.07 12.91
N GLU A 19 -7.54 8.36 12.75
CA GLU A 19 -8.39 9.13 13.67
C GLU A 19 -9.80 8.54 13.74
N LEU A 20 -10.37 8.17 12.60
CA LEU A 20 -11.69 7.52 12.54
C LEU A 20 -11.67 6.15 13.22
N MET A 21 -10.63 5.37 12.99
CA MET A 21 -10.48 4.04 13.58
C MET A 21 -10.32 4.11 15.10
N GLU A 22 -9.48 5.01 15.60
CA GLU A 22 -9.24 5.20 17.04
C GLU A 22 -10.43 5.83 17.75
N GLY A 23 -11.19 6.68 17.05
CA GLY A 23 -12.37 7.33 17.59
C GLY A 23 -13.63 6.50 17.39
N ASP A 24 -14.38 6.82 16.35
CA ASP A 24 -15.73 6.27 16.13
C ASP A 24 -15.77 4.75 16.04
N GLN A 25 -14.84 4.15 15.30
CA GLN A 25 -14.86 2.70 15.10
C GLN A 25 -14.50 1.95 16.39
N MET A 26 -13.48 2.38 17.09
CA MET A 26 -13.08 1.75 18.35
C MET A 26 -14.16 1.96 19.42
N SER A 27 -14.77 3.14 19.48
CA SER A 27 -15.87 3.44 20.42
C SER A 27 -17.07 2.52 20.19
N ALA A 28 -17.43 2.29 18.94
CA ALA A 28 -18.55 1.39 18.59
C ALA A 28 -18.28 -0.04 19.06
N ILE A 29 -17.06 -0.53 18.88
CA ILE A 29 -16.67 -1.87 19.33
C ILE A 29 -16.68 -1.96 20.86
N THR A 30 -16.12 -0.95 21.52
CA THR A 30 -16.07 -0.89 23.00
C THR A 30 -17.48 -0.89 23.60
N GLU A 31 -18.41 -0.17 22.97
CA GLU A 31 -19.81 -0.15 23.38
C GLU A 31 -20.46 -1.53 23.23
N LYS A 32 -20.21 -2.21 22.13
CA LYS A 32 -20.71 -3.57 21.90
C LYS A 32 -20.13 -4.57 22.88
N ILE A 33 -18.89 -4.41 23.27
CA ILE A 33 -18.25 -5.24 24.32
C ILE A 33 -18.98 -5.03 25.64
N ALA A 34 -19.27 -3.79 26.01
CA ALA A 34 -20.00 -3.48 27.24
C ALA A 34 -21.39 -4.08 27.25
N GLU A 35 -22.12 -3.99 26.13
CA GLU A 35 -23.44 -4.58 25.98
C GLU A 35 -23.38 -6.12 26.11
N ALA A 36 -22.40 -6.75 25.46
CA ALA A 36 -22.24 -8.21 25.54
C ALA A 36 -21.91 -8.67 26.96
N ARG A 37 -21.10 -7.92 27.68
CA ARG A 37 -20.76 -8.23 29.08
C ARG A 37 -21.99 -8.20 29.99
N ALA A 38 -22.90 -7.31 29.72
CA ALA A 38 -24.11 -7.16 30.51
C ALA A 38 -25.06 -8.38 30.38
N GLU A 39 -24.88 -9.20 29.35
CA GLU A 39 -25.74 -10.35 29.10
C GLU A 39 -25.32 -11.63 29.83
N GLY A 40 -24.20 -11.62 30.58
CA GLY A 40 -23.89 -12.71 31.50
C GLY A 40 -22.50 -13.35 31.31
N ASP A 41 -22.45 -14.69 31.31
CA ASP A 41 -21.23 -15.48 31.36
C ASP A 41 -20.29 -15.19 30.13
N LEU A 42 -19.09 -14.70 30.41
CA LEU A 42 -18.12 -14.33 29.37
C LEU A 42 -17.53 -15.53 28.64
N LYS A 43 -17.43 -16.67 29.30
CA LYS A 43 -16.86 -17.89 28.69
C LYS A 43 -17.69 -18.43 27.52
N GLU A 44 -18.99 -18.33 27.64
CA GLU A 44 -19.94 -18.87 26.65
C GLU A 44 -20.61 -17.76 25.82
N ASN A 45 -20.17 -16.54 25.96
CA ASN A 45 -20.76 -15.39 25.29
C ASN A 45 -20.09 -15.17 23.94
N ALA A 46 -20.69 -15.72 22.89
CA ALA A 46 -20.15 -15.64 21.52
C ALA A 46 -20.02 -14.20 21.03
N GLU A 47 -20.99 -13.34 21.36
CA GLU A 47 -20.94 -11.92 20.96
C GLU A 47 -19.79 -11.19 21.64
N TYR A 48 -19.54 -11.45 22.91
CA TYR A 48 -18.40 -10.87 23.62
C TYR A 48 -17.09 -11.27 22.96
N HIS A 49 -16.90 -12.56 22.63
CA HIS A 49 -15.69 -13.05 21.99
C HIS A 49 -15.52 -12.48 20.59
N ALA A 50 -16.59 -12.36 19.82
CA ALA A 50 -16.56 -11.78 18.48
C ALA A 50 -16.11 -10.30 18.52
N GLN A 51 -16.65 -9.54 19.46
CA GLN A 51 -16.29 -8.12 19.60
C GLN A 51 -14.87 -7.92 20.13
N ARG A 52 -14.39 -8.79 21.01
CA ARG A 52 -12.99 -8.78 21.45
C ARG A 52 -12.03 -9.08 20.31
N GLU A 53 -12.38 -10.03 19.45
CA GLU A 53 -11.60 -10.32 18.26
C GLU A 53 -11.58 -9.12 17.30
N ALA A 54 -12.75 -8.51 17.07
CA ALA A 54 -12.85 -7.31 16.22
C ALA A 54 -12.01 -6.16 16.78
N GLN A 55 -11.98 -5.98 18.09
CA GLN A 55 -11.16 -4.97 18.76
C GLN A 55 -9.67 -5.21 18.48
N GLY A 56 -9.22 -6.46 18.60
CA GLY A 56 -7.84 -6.82 18.35
C GLY A 56 -7.43 -6.60 16.90
N LEU A 57 -8.30 -6.95 15.95
CA LEU A 57 -8.05 -6.73 14.53
C LEU A 57 -7.99 -5.24 14.18
N LEU A 58 -8.89 -4.44 14.74
CA LEU A 58 -8.88 -3.00 14.53
C LEU A 58 -7.61 -2.37 15.10
N GLN A 59 -7.21 -2.79 16.31
CA GLN A 59 -5.99 -2.27 16.93
C GLN A 59 -4.75 -2.62 16.10
N ALA A 60 -4.70 -3.83 15.54
CA ALA A 60 -3.59 -4.24 14.67
C ALA A 60 -3.51 -3.36 13.42
N LYS A 61 -4.64 -3.05 12.80
CA LYS A 61 -4.69 -2.14 11.64
C LYS A 61 -4.26 -0.73 12.00
N ILE A 62 -4.71 -0.22 13.13
CA ILE A 62 -4.30 1.09 13.64
C ILE A 62 -2.78 1.13 13.80
N ASN A 63 -2.21 0.11 14.45
CA ASN A 63 -0.77 0.04 14.68
C ASN A 63 0.01 -0.04 13.38
N GLN A 64 -0.48 -0.78 12.39
CA GLN A 64 0.15 -0.88 11.07
C GLN A 64 0.21 0.48 10.38
N ILE A 65 -0.91 1.20 10.35
CA ILE A 65 -0.97 2.51 9.68
C ILE A 65 -0.12 3.54 10.44
N LYS A 66 -0.15 3.53 11.76
CA LYS A 66 0.70 4.40 12.57
C LYS A 66 2.19 4.13 12.32
N GLY A 67 2.55 2.85 12.15
CA GLY A 67 3.92 2.47 11.77
C GLY A 67 4.31 3.04 10.42
N GLU A 68 3.43 2.96 9.42
CA GLU A 68 3.67 3.56 8.11
C GLU A 68 3.83 5.08 8.21
N LEU A 69 2.96 5.75 8.97
CA LEU A 69 3.04 7.20 9.15
C LEU A 69 4.33 7.63 9.84
N SER A 70 4.79 6.85 10.83
CA SER A 70 6.02 7.16 11.55
C SER A 70 7.28 7.03 10.68
N ARG A 71 7.19 6.22 9.61
CA ARG A 71 8.30 6.00 8.66
C ARG A 71 8.06 6.69 7.32
N ALA A 72 7.03 7.54 7.25
CA ALA A 72 6.64 8.17 6.00
C ALA A 72 7.75 9.08 5.45
N GLN A 73 8.02 8.92 4.17
CA GLN A 73 8.85 9.83 3.40
C GLN A 73 7.93 10.55 2.43
N ILE A 74 7.69 11.83 2.68
CA ILE A 74 6.79 12.62 1.83
C ILE A 74 7.50 12.96 0.52
N ILE A 75 6.89 12.54 -0.58
CA ILE A 75 7.40 12.78 -1.92
C ILE A 75 6.67 13.99 -2.52
N ASP A 76 7.44 14.99 -2.92
CA ASP A 76 6.92 16.13 -3.67
C ASP A 76 6.98 15.80 -5.16
N MET A 77 5.81 15.58 -5.75
CA MET A 77 5.71 15.17 -7.16
C MET A 77 6.25 16.23 -8.12
N ALA A 78 6.36 17.49 -7.68
CA ALA A 78 6.96 18.54 -8.49
C ALA A 78 8.48 18.36 -8.68
N ASN A 79 9.13 17.64 -7.76
CA ASN A 79 10.58 17.42 -7.76
C ASN A 79 10.97 16.03 -8.29
N VAL A 80 10.01 15.23 -8.74
CA VAL A 80 10.29 13.89 -9.27
C VAL A 80 10.87 14.02 -10.68
N PRO A 81 12.01 13.33 -10.99
CA PRO A 81 12.53 13.30 -12.36
C PRO A 81 11.51 12.74 -13.33
N ARG A 82 11.33 13.39 -14.48
CA ARG A 82 10.33 12.98 -15.47
C ARG A 82 10.92 12.18 -16.63
N ASP A 83 12.23 12.09 -16.72
CA ASP A 83 12.95 11.35 -17.76
C ASP A 83 13.36 9.96 -17.32
N GLU A 84 13.07 9.61 -16.08
CA GLU A 84 13.33 8.26 -15.54
C GLU A 84 12.17 7.80 -14.68
N VAL A 85 12.12 6.49 -14.41
CA VAL A 85 11.08 5.90 -13.56
C VAL A 85 11.33 6.25 -12.11
N ALA A 86 10.36 6.91 -11.49
CA ALA A 86 10.38 7.27 -10.08
C ALA A 86 9.00 7.06 -9.48
N PHE A 87 8.85 7.41 -8.23
CA PHE A 87 7.55 7.30 -7.53
C PHE A 87 6.45 8.03 -8.31
N GLY A 88 5.33 7.34 -8.51
CA GLY A 88 4.16 7.89 -9.20
C GLY A 88 4.19 7.76 -10.71
N ALA A 89 5.29 7.22 -11.28
CA ALA A 89 5.39 7.04 -12.73
C ALA A 89 4.41 5.98 -13.22
N THR A 90 3.81 6.24 -14.39
CA THR A 90 3.13 5.21 -15.17
C THR A 90 4.07 4.81 -16.29
N VAL A 91 4.49 3.56 -16.30
CA VAL A 91 5.50 3.04 -17.18
C VAL A 91 4.86 2.04 -18.15
N LYS A 92 5.04 2.28 -19.45
CA LYS A 92 4.65 1.30 -20.45
C LYS A 92 5.87 0.44 -20.75
N VAL A 93 5.73 -0.87 -20.56
CA VAL A 93 6.82 -1.83 -20.75
C VAL A 93 6.43 -2.90 -21.74
N LEU A 94 7.43 -3.45 -22.42
CA LEU A 94 7.29 -4.62 -23.28
C LEU A 94 7.90 -5.81 -22.54
N ASP A 95 7.09 -6.81 -22.24
CA ASP A 95 7.57 -8.08 -21.70
C ASP A 95 8.27 -8.82 -22.83
N LEU A 96 9.59 -8.94 -22.75
CA LEU A 96 10.39 -9.53 -23.84
C LEU A 96 10.20 -11.04 -23.99
N ASP A 97 9.74 -11.71 -22.93
CA ASP A 97 9.52 -13.15 -22.96
C ASP A 97 8.15 -13.51 -23.54
N LEU A 98 7.15 -12.66 -23.30
CA LEU A 98 5.77 -12.87 -23.77
C LEU A 98 5.40 -12.03 -25.00
N ASP A 99 6.27 -11.08 -25.37
CA ASP A 99 6.03 -10.13 -26.46
C ASP A 99 4.71 -9.37 -26.28
N ASP A 100 4.46 -8.92 -25.05
CA ASP A 100 3.22 -8.27 -24.63
C ASP A 100 3.52 -6.94 -23.95
N GLU A 101 2.69 -5.94 -24.21
CA GLU A 101 2.82 -4.62 -23.58
C GLU A 101 1.94 -4.52 -22.34
N GLU A 102 2.49 -3.91 -21.28
CA GLU A 102 1.76 -3.66 -20.05
C GLU A 102 2.02 -2.24 -19.56
N GLU A 103 1.05 -1.67 -18.88
CA GLU A 103 1.23 -0.40 -18.16
C GLU A 103 1.25 -0.67 -16.67
N MET A 104 2.23 -0.08 -16.00
CA MET A 104 2.42 -0.21 -14.55
C MET A 104 2.58 1.16 -13.93
N THR A 105 1.78 1.45 -12.89
CA THR A 105 1.91 2.68 -12.12
C THR A 105 2.53 2.35 -10.78
N LEU A 106 3.62 3.04 -10.43
CA LEU A 106 4.33 2.80 -9.17
C LEU A 106 3.75 3.66 -8.06
N VAL A 107 3.17 3.03 -7.06
CA VAL A 107 2.44 3.70 -5.99
C VAL A 107 3.00 3.36 -4.61
N GLY A 108 2.57 4.11 -3.61
CA GLY A 108 2.93 3.86 -2.22
C GLY A 108 2.00 2.86 -1.54
N ALA A 109 2.35 2.45 -0.34
CA ALA A 109 1.60 1.48 0.44
C ALA A 109 0.15 1.94 0.67
N GLY A 110 -0.78 1.05 0.40
CA GLY A 110 -2.21 1.29 0.52
C GLY A 110 -2.89 1.67 -0.80
N ASP A 111 -2.12 2.08 -1.80
CA ASP A 111 -2.65 2.48 -3.12
C ASP A 111 -2.45 1.40 -4.18
N GLU A 112 -1.80 0.28 -3.83
CA GLU A 112 -1.58 -0.83 -4.75
C GLU A 112 -2.89 -1.50 -5.14
N ASP A 113 -2.99 -1.81 -6.44
CA ASP A 113 -4.11 -2.55 -7.00
C ASP A 113 -3.61 -3.21 -8.30
N TYR A 114 -3.23 -4.46 -8.19
CA TYR A 114 -2.62 -5.18 -9.31
C TYR A 114 -3.58 -5.38 -10.49
N ASP A 115 -4.89 -5.41 -10.23
CA ASP A 115 -5.89 -5.51 -11.29
C ASP A 115 -5.96 -4.22 -12.13
N LEU A 116 -5.62 -3.08 -11.52
CA LEU A 116 -5.56 -1.78 -12.20
C LEU A 116 -4.14 -1.41 -12.64
N GLY A 117 -3.18 -2.34 -12.50
CA GLY A 117 -1.79 -2.07 -12.87
C GLY A 117 -1.05 -1.16 -11.91
N ARG A 118 -1.48 -1.09 -10.66
CA ARG A 118 -0.82 -0.31 -9.61
C ARG A 118 0.05 -1.20 -8.75
N TYR A 119 1.35 -1.01 -8.85
CA TYR A 119 2.36 -1.82 -8.16
C TYR A 119 3.02 -1.02 -7.08
N LEU A 120 3.27 -1.64 -5.93
CA LEU A 120 4.06 -1.01 -4.87
C LEU A 120 5.44 -0.67 -5.36
N ILE A 121 5.87 0.57 -5.11
CA ILE A 121 7.24 0.99 -5.46
C ILE A 121 8.29 0.14 -4.75
N THR A 122 7.96 -0.40 -3.59
CA THR A 122 8.85 -1.27 -2.80
C THR A 122 8.81 -2.74 -3.23
N SER A 123 7.92 -3.10 -4.17
CA SER A 123 7.87 -4.47 -4.70
C SER A 123 9.08 -4.77 -5.58
N PRO A 124 9.39 -6.06 -5.85
CA PRO A 124 10.49 -6.40 -6.76
C PRO A 124 10.36 -5.72 -8.13
N ILE A 125 9.15 -5.65 -8.70
CA ILE A 125 8.91 -4.97 -9.97
C ILE A 125 9.17 -3.48 -9.85
N GLY A 126 8.65 -2.85 -8.79
CA GLY A 126 8.87 -1.43 -8.54
C GLY A 126 10.34 -1.09 -8.39
N GLN A 127 11.06 -1.86 -7.61
CA GLN A 127 12.50 -1.65 -7.38
C GLN A 127 13.32 -1.91 -8.64
N GLY A 128 12.92 -2.89 -9.45
CA GLY A 128 13.60 -3.20 -10.70
C GLY A 128 13.43 -2.13 -11.76
N LEU A 129 12.29 -1.46 -11.80
CA LEU A 129 12.01 -0.39 -12.77
C LEU A 129 12.56 0.97 -12.32
N LEU A 130 12.73 1.17 -11.02
CA LEU A 130 13.14 2.45 -10.45
C LEU A 130 14.46 2.92 -11.06
N GLY A 131 14.48 4.17 -11.56
CA GLY A 131 15.66 4.76 -12.16
C GLY A 131 15.88 4.43 -13.63
N SER A 132 15.03 3.59 -14.22
CA SER A 132 15.13 3.21 -15.64
C SER A 132 14.69 4.36 -16.54
N LYS A 133 15.23 4.37 -17.76
CA LYS A 133 14.91 5.34 -18.80
C LYS A 133 14.27 4.64 -19.98
N ILE A 134 13.70 5.42 -20.89
CA ILE A 134 13.13 4.90 -22.13
C ILE A 134 14.21 4.11 -22.89
N ASP A 135 13.81 2.97 -23.42
CA ASP A 135 14.64 2.00 -24.14
C ASP A 135 15.56 1.14 -23.24
N ASP A 136 15.59 1.38 -21.95
CA ASP A 136 16.31 0.49 -21.04
C ASP A 136 15.63 -0.88 -20.98
N VAL A 137 16.45 -1.92 -20.88
CA VAL A 137 16.00 -3.29 -20.62
C VAL A 137 16.36 -3.63 -19.19
N VAL A 138 15.35 -4.02 -18.40
CA VAL A 138 15.54 -4.38 -17.00
C VAL A 138 15.23 -5.85 -16.79
N GLU A 139 16.02 -6.49 -15.93
CA GLU A 139 15.78 -7.85 -15.49
C GLU A 139 15.34 -7.82 -14.04
N ILE A 140 14.22 -8.48 -13.76
CA ILE A 140 13.61 -8.49 -12.43
C ILE A 140 13.44 -9.91 -11.96
N ASP A 141 14.07 -10.25 -10.84
CA ASP A 141 13.92 -11.56 -10.23
C ASP A 141 12.69 -11.57 -9.33
N VAL A 142 11.79 -12.49 -9.62
CA VAL A 142 10.58 -12.74 -8.83
C VAL A 142 10.55 -14.24 -8.47
N PRO A 143 9.72 -14.66 -7.49
CA PRO A 143 9.70 -16.08 -7.10
C PRO A 143 9.44 -17.05 -8.25
N ALA A 144 8.69 -16.62 -9.28
CA ALA A 144 8.40 -17.47 -10.45
C ALA A 144 9.52 -17.53 -11.47
N GLY A 145 10.59 -16.72 -11.33
CA GLY A 145 11.70 -16.68 -12.28
C GLY A 145 12.15 -15.25 -12.58
N THR A 146 12.91 -15.08 -13.66
CA THR A 146 13.39 -13.77 -14.09
C THR A 146 12.47 -13.23 -15.18
N MET A 147 12.02 -11.97 -15.00
CA MET A 147 11.23 -11.24 -16.00
C MET A 147 12.12 -10.19 -16.66
N ARG A 148 11.95 -10.00 -17.96
CA ARG A 148 12.70 -9.00 -18.73
C ARG A 148 11.73 -8.02 -19.37
N PHE A 149 11.91 -6.74 -19.09
CA PHE A 149 11.07 -5.67 -19.62
C PHE A 149 11.90 -4.62 -20.32
N LYS A 150 11.39 -4.15 -21.45
CA LYS A 150 11.94 -2.96 -22.12
C LYS A 150 11.00 -1.79 -21.80
N VAL A 151 11.56 -0.68 -21.32
CA VAL A 151 10.81 0.54 -21.01
C VAL A 151 10.49 1.28 -22.29
N LEU A 152 9.20 1.39 -22.64
CA LEU A 152 8.74 2.03 -23.87
C LEU A 152 8.34 3.49 -23.63
N GLU A 153 7.70 3.79 -22.51
CA GLU A 153 7.14 5.11 -22.24
C GLU A 153 7.09 5.36 -20.74
N ILE A 154 7.32 6.60 -20.34
CA ILE A 154 7.25 7.05 -18.93
C ILE A 154 6.33 8.25 -18.88
N ARG A 155 5.25 8.17 -18.06
CA ARG A 155 4.30 9.27 -17.87
C ARG A 155 4.16 9.60 -16.40
N TYR A 156 3.87 10.87 -16.13
CA TYR A 156 3.48 11.36 -14.81
C TYR A 156 2.18 12.15 -14.96
N GLU A 157 1.19 11.80 -14.16
CA GLU A 157 -0.11 12.48 -14.15
C GLU A 157 -0.24 13.45 -12.99
#